data_577420858e3fd8116ec5e71e0da6cf45
#
_entry.id   577420858e3fd8116ec5e71e0da6cf45
#
_cell.length_a   1.000
_cell.length_b   1.000
_cell.length_c   1.000
_cell.angle_alpha   90.00
_cell.angle_beta   90.00
_cell.angle_gamma   90.00
#
_symmetry.space_group_name_H-M   'P 1'
#
loop_
_entity.id
_entity.type
_entity.pdbx_description
1 polymer ?
#
loop_
_entity_poly.entity_id
_entity_poly.type
_entity_poly.pdbx_seq_one_letter_code
_entity_poly.pdbx_strand_id
1 'polypeptide(L)'
;VNENGGQTRIFIPKYGIINERRHQLHEVIRLSGINLIIDDMDMPLILKVASIPKERMQVYFIDSEDYFKNRLVQFDKNNKLYKDNDERSIFFAKGVIETIKKLNWAPDLIHVHGWVASLLPLYLRNFYKDDPMFETTKVIVSLYDNQIKGKLDKKVVDKLKFDEIQDKNLSILD
;
A
#
# COMPACT_ATOMS: atom_id res chain seq x y z
N VAL A 1 14.49 -14.58 -8.36
CA VAL A 1 15.22 -13.40 -7.85
C VAL A 1 16.09 -13.81 -6.67
N ASN A 2 15.54 -14.39 -5.60
CA ASN A 2 16.31 -14.80 -4.42
C ASN A 2 17.40 -15.83 -4.72
N GLU A 3 17.12 -16.81 -5.57
CA GLU A 3 18.08 -17.84 -6.01
C GLU A 3 19.32 -17.23 -6.71
N ASN A 4 19.15 -16.06 -7.31
CA ASN A 4 20.21 -15.32 -7.99
C ASN A 4 20.84 -14.20 -7.14
N GLY A 5 20.67 -14.26 -5.81
CA GLY A 5 21.25 -13.29 -4.89
C GLY A 5 20.49 -11.97 -4.74
N GLY A 6 19.36 -11.79 -5.40
CA GLY A 6 18.51 -10.61 -5.26
C GLY A 6 17.72 -10.64 -3.95
N GLN A 7 17.40 -9.47 -3.41
CA GLN A 7 16.51 -9.34 -2.26
C GLN A 7 15.10 -9.04 -2.71
N THR A 8 14.12 -9.77 -2.15
CA THR A 8 12.71 -9.54 -2.41
C THR A 8 11.98 -9.27 -1.10
N ARG A 9 11.13 -8.25 -1.11
CA ARG A 9 10.23 -7.92 -0.01
C ARG A 9 8.81 -7.82 -0.55
N ILE A 10 7.86 -8.40 0.15
CA ILE A 10 6.45 -8.41 -0.23
C ILE A 10 5.69 -7.50 0.73
N PHE A 11 4.85 -6.64 0.19
CA PHE A 11 3.96 -5.77 0.97
C PHE A 11 2.52 -6.10 0.62
N ILE A 12 1.70 -6.33 1.63
CA ILE A 12 0.27 -6.59 1.47
C ILE A 12 -0.54 -5.88 2.57
N PRO A 13 -1.81 -5.53 2.32
CA PRO A 13 -2.67 -5.03 3.38
C PRO A 13 -2.99 -6.14 4.39
N LYS A 14 -3.05 -5.79 5.66
CA LYS A 14 -3.45 -6.73 6.71
C LYS A 14 -4.97 -6.80 6.79
N TYR A 15 -5.61 -7.43 5.82
CA TYR A 15 -7.06 -7.63 5.86
C TYR A 15 -7.52 -8.48 7.05
N GLY A 16 -8.75 -8.24 7.52
CA GLY A 16 -9.36 -8.94 8.64
C GLY A 16 -9.48 -10.48 8.47
N ILE A 17 -9.41 -10.97 7.24
CA ILE A 17 -9.39 -12.41 6.93
C ILE A 17 -8.04 -13.08 7.23
N ILE A 18 -6.99 -12.30 7.44
CA ILE A 18 -5.64 -12.84 7.69
C ILE A 18 -5.52 -13.20 9.16
N ASN A 19 -5.34 -14.48 9.44
CA ASN A 19 -5.17 -14.99 10.80
C ASN A 19 -3.72 -14.80 11.26
N GLU A 20 -3.52 -13.86 12.18
CA GLU A 20 -2.19 -13.49 12.68
C GLU A 20 -1.47 -14.63 13.38
N ARG A 21 -2.19 -15.41 14.20
CA ARG A 21 -1.61 -16.54 14.94
C ARG A 21 -1.16 -17.66 14.00
N ARG A 22 -2.01 -17.99 13.01
CA ARG A 22 -1.70 -19.05 12.03
C ARG A 22 -0.46 -18.73 11.21
N HIS A 23 -0.26 -17.47 10.87
CA HIS A 23 0.84 -16.99 10.03
C HIS A 23 1.98 -16.36 10.84
N GLN A 24 1.91 -16.45 12.19
CA GLN A 24 2.94 -15.95 13.09
C GLN A 24 3.35 -14.48 12.79
N LEU A 25 2.34 -13.62 12.59
CA LEU A 25 2.58 -12.20 12.38
C LEU A 25 3.07 -11.55 13.67
N HIS A 26 4.13 -10.77 13.57
CA HIS A 26 4.68 -9.99 14.66
C HIS A 26 4.63 -8.52 14.30
N GLU A 27 4.18 -7.68 15.21
CA GLU A 27 4.28 -6.23 15.04
C GLU A 27 5.74 -5.79 15.15
N VAL A 28 6.16 -4.94 14.21
CA VAL A 28 7.50 -4.33 14.22
C VAL A 28 7.39 -2.94 14.81
N ILE A 29 7.45 -2.84 16.15
CA ILE A 29 7.23 -1.59 16.90
C ILE A 29 8.11 -0.45 16.39
N ARG A 30 9.39 -0.70 16.09
CA ARG A 30 10.31 0.33 15.58
C ARG A 30 9.91 0.91 14.21
N LEU A 31 9.10 0.18 13.45
CA LEU A 31 8.60 0.59 12.14
C LEU A 31 7.14 1.03 12.18
N SER A 32 6.41 0.68 13.24
CA SER A 32 5.04 1.14 13.48
C SER A 32 5.00 2.58 14.00
N GLY A 33 3.80 3.16 14.06
CA GLY A 33 3.58 4.51 14.60
C GLY A 33 3.97 5.65 13.67
N ILE A 34 4.25 5.36 12.38
CA ILE A 34 4.34 6.41 11.36
C ILE A 34 2.93 6.96 11.19
N ASN A 35 2.79 8.27 11.35
CA ASN A 35 1.51 8.94 11.13
C ASN A 35 1.38 9.29 9.64
N LEU A 36 0.41 8.69 8.97
CA LEU A 36 0.09 8.98 7.58
C LEU A 36 -1.12 9.94 7.55
N ILE A 37 -0.97 11.05 6.87
CA ILE A 37 -2.09 11.97 6.67
C ILE A 37 -2.87 11.48 5.45
N ILE A 38 -4.15 11.19 5.65
CA ILE A 38 -5.08 10.77 4.60
C ILE A 38 -6.25 11.75 4.60
N ASP A 39 -6.42 12.49 3.51
CA ASP A 39 -7.28 13.65 3.48
C ASP A 39 -6.80 14.67 4.55
N ASP A 40 -7.55 14.97 5.57
CA ASP A 40 -7.14 15.83 6.69
C ASP A 40 -6.96 15.06 8.00
N MET A 41 -6.95 13.71 7.94
CA MET A 41 -6.95 12.83 9.10
C MET A 41 -5.58 12.16 9.32
N ASP A 42 -5.16 12.16 10.57
CA ASP A 42 -3.97 11.42 11.03
C ASP A 42 -4.28 9.93 11.20
N MET A 43 -3.63 9.11 10.39
CA MET A 43 -3.83 7.66 10.39
C MET A 43 -2.53 6.94 10.76
N PRO A 44 -2.45 6.36 11.97
CA PRO A 44 -1.24 5.65 12.39
C PRO A 44 -1.06 4.34 11.60
N LEU A 45 0.14 4.18 11.04
CA LEU A 45 0.56 2.95 10.39
C LEU A 45 1.02 1.93 11.41
N ILE A 46 0.42 0.75 11.39
CA ILE A 46 0.88 -0.43 12.11
C ILE A 46 1.53 -1.36 11.12
N LEU A 47 2.75 -1.78 11.41
CA LEU A 47 3.48 -2.70 10.56
C LEU A 47 3.67 -4.05 11.23
N LYS A 48 3.20 -5.11 10.57
CA LYS A 48 3.44 -6.48 11.00
C LYS A 48 4.27 -7.21 9.96
N VAL A 49 5.01 -8.24 10.39
CA VAL A 49 5.85 -9.03 9.51
C VAL A 49 5.65 -10.52 9.76
N ALA A 50 5.72 -11.28 8.70
CA ALA A 50 5.89 -12.74 8.76
C ALA A 50 7.03 -13.15 7.82
N SER A 51 7.70 -14.24 8.17
CA SER A 51 8.76 -14.80 7.34
C SER A 51 8.26 -16.03 6.59
N ILE A 52 8.70 -16.18 5.34
CA ILE A 52 8.57 -17.42 4.60
C ILE A 52 9.85 -18.23 4.84
N PRO A 53 9.81 -19.26 5.72
CA PRO A 53 11.04 -19.83 6.30
C PRO A 53 12.03 -20.39 5.29
N LYS A 54 11.52 -21.04 4.22
CA LYS A 54 12.36 -21.68 3.19
C LYS A 54 13.00 -20.70 2.22
N GLU A 55 12.38 -19.52 2.04
CA GLU A 55 12.74 -18.56 0.98
C GLU A 55 13.58 -17.39 1.51
N ARG A 56 13.84 -17.32 2.81
CA ARG A 56 14.47 -16.13 3.46
C ARG A 56 13.80 -14.81 3.08
N MET A 57 12.50 -14.86 2.83
CA MET A 57 11.71 -13.74 2.35
C MET A 57 10.80 -13.24 3.48
N GLN A 58 10.65 -11.92 3.58
CA GLN A 58 9.75 -11.30 4.53
C GLN A 58 8.53 -10.73 3.82
N VAL A 59 7.37 -10.94 4.43
CA VAL A 59 6.11 -10.33 4.03
C VAL A 59 5.76 -9.27 5.06
N TYR A 60 5.64 -8.03 4.61
CA TYR A 60 5.26 -6.87 5.41
C TYR A 60 3.77 -6.62 5.24
N PHE A 61 3.07 -6.54 6.36
CA PHE A 61 1.64 -6.29 6.40
C PHE A 61 1.40 -4.84 6.83
N ILE A 62 0.88 -4.05 5.90
CA ILE A 62 0.42 -2.69 6.16
C ILE A 62 -0.93 -2.78 6.87
N ASP A 63 -1.00 -2.37 8.12
CA ASP A 63 -2.17 -2.49 8.99
C ASP A 63 -2.63 -1.12 9.50
N SER A 64 -3.91 -1.01 9.77
CA SER A 64 -4.57 0.13 10.37
C SER A 64 -5.82 -0.33 11.08
N GLU A 65 -6.08 0.22 12.26
CA GLU A 65 -7.31 -0.05 13.01
C GLU A 65 -8.55 0.32 12.18
N ASP A 66 -8.50 1.42 11.44
CA ASP A 66 -9.63 1.96 10.70
C ASP A 66 -9.81 1.31 9.33
N TYR A 67 -8.72 1.11 8.58
CA TYR A 67 -8.82 0.68 7.19
C TYR A 67 -8.78 -0.83 6.97
N PHE A 68 -8.11 -1.60 7.84
CA PHE A 68 -7.89 -3.03 7.56
C PHE A 68 -8.32 -3.97 8.67
N LYS A 69 -8.33 -3.54 9.93
CA LYS A 69 -8.71 -4.40 11.06
C LYS A 69 -10.16 -4.87 10.91
N ASN A 70 -10.36 -6.18 10.97
CA ASN A 70 -11.67 -6.82 10.84
C ASN A 70 -12.44 -6.51 9.54
N ARG A 71 -11.78 -5.96 8.52
CA ARG A 71 -12.38 -5.63 7.25
C ARG A 71 -11.94 -6.59 6.15
N LEU A 72 -12.86 -6.89 5.22
CA LEU A 72 -12.60 -7.72 4.05
C LEU A 72 -11.87 -6.91 2.95
N VAL A 73 -11.62 -7.55 1.80
CA VAL A 73 -10.80 -6.95 0.75
C VAL A 73 -11.46 -5.69 0.16
N GLN A 74 -12.60 -5.82 -0.49
CA GLN A 74 -13.29 -4.71 -1.18
C GLN A 74 -14.71 -4.49 -0.69
N PHE A 75 -15.35 -5.55 -0.23
CA PHE A 75 -16.76 -5.58 0.14
C PHE A 75 -16.92 -6.00 1.59
N ASP A 76 -17.96 -5.51 2.23
CA ASP A 76 -18.35 -5.95 3.56
C ASP A 76 -19.00 -7.36 3.54
N LYS A 77 -19.40 -7.86 4.71
CA LYS A 77 -20.06 -9.16 4.84
C LYS A 77 -21.40 -9.25 4.11
N ASN A 78 -22.01 -8.12 3.78
CA ASN A 78 -23.26 -8.02 3.04
C ASN A 78 -23.02 -7.80 1.54
N ASN A 79 -21.80 -8.01 1.07
CA ASN A 79 -21.37 -7.79 -0.31
C ASN A 79 -21.55 -6.34 -0.80
N LYS A 80 -21.48 -5.37 0.12
CA LYS A 80 -21.52 -3.95 -0.18
C LYS A 80 -20.11 -3.40 -0.28
N LEU A 81 -19.81 -2.69 -1.36
CA LEU A 81 -18.51 -2.04 -1.57
C LEU A 81 -18.22 -1.04 -0.43
N TYR A 82 -17.03 -1.11 0.14
CA TYR A 82 -16.60 -0.10 1.10
C TYR A 82 -16.46 1.26 0.42
N LYS A 83 -17.02 2.29 1.03
CA LYS A 83 -17.01 3.66 0.46
C LYS A 83 -15.62 4.29 0.48
N ASP A 84 -14.78 3.90 1.42
CA ASP A 84 -13.44 4.40 1.67
C ASP A 84 -12.31 3.54 1.02
N ASN A 85 -12.64 2.79 -0.02
CA ASN A 85 -11.62 2.00 -0.72
C ASN A 85 -10.55 2.88 -1.40
N ASP A 86 -10.87 4.12 -1.73
CA ASP A 86 -9.91 5.14 -2.20
C ASP A 86 -8.91 5.49 -1.10
N GLU A 87 -9.35 5.81 0.11
CA GLU A 87 -8.49 6.09 1.25
C GLU A 87 -7.63 4.89 1.64
N ARG A 88 -8.20 3.68 1.58
CA ARG A 88 -7.46 2.43 1.80
C ARG A 88 -6.33 2.24 0.80
N SER A 89 -6.55 2.60 -0.47
CA SER A 89 -5.51 2.56 -1.51
C SER A 89 -4.44 3.64 -1.29
N ILE A 90 -4.85 4.86 -0.92
CA ILE A 90 -3.93 5.95 -0.56
C ILE A 90 -3.07 5.54 0.64
N PHE A 91 -3.71 5.07 1.72
CA PHE A 91 -3.02 4.62 2.93
C PHE A 91 -2.02 3.51 2.63
N PHE A 92 -2.42 2.52 1.83
CA PHE A 92 -1.53 1.42 1.45
C PHE A 92 -0.32 1.93 0.65
N ALA A 93 -0.53 2.78 -0.35
CA ALA A 93 0.54 3.34 -1.17
C ALA A 93 1.55 4.13 -0.33
N LYS A 94 1.08 5.08 0.49
CA LYS A 94 1.92 5.86 1.41
C LYS A 94 2.61 4.96 2.44
N GLY A 95 1.88 4.01 3.02
CA GLY A 95 2.40 3.07 4.02
C GLY A 95 3.53 2.19 3.49
N VAL A 96 3.43 1.69 2.27
CA VAL A 96 4.50 0.93 1.61
C VAL A 96 5.74 1.80 1.42
N ILE A 97 5.58 3.00 0.84
CA ILE A 97 6.71 3.89 0.54
C ILE A 97 7.41 4.33 1.83
N GLU A 98 6.67 4.78 2.84
CA GLU A 98 7.23 5.18 4.13
C GLU A 98 7.91 4.01 4.87
N THR A 99 7.37 2.80 4.74
CA THR A 99 8.04 1.60 5.29
C THR A 99 9.36 1.32 4.59
N ILE A 100 9.42 1.42 3.26
CA ILE A 100 10.65 1.26 2.47
C ILE A 100 11.70 2.28 2.93
N LYS A 101 11.30 3.54 3.09
CA LYS A 101 12.17 4.61 3.60
C LYS A 101 12.70 4.29 4.99
N LYS A 102 11.83 3.89 5.91
CA LYS A 102 12.22 3.57 7.29
C LYS A 102 13.09 2.33 7.41
N LEU A 103 12.97 1.40 6.45
CA LEU A 103 13.87 0.25 6.31
C LEU A 103 15.24 0.63 5.72
N ASN A 104 15.39 1.85 5.23
CA ASN A 104 16.56 2.33 4.48
C ASN A 104 16.96 1.35 3.36
N TRP A 105 15.98 0.92 2.58
CA TRP A 105 16.15 -0.09 1.53
C TRP A 105 15.61 0.44 0.20
N ALA A 106 16.49 0.92 -0.66
CA ALA A 106 16.14 1.40 -2.00
C ALA A 106 15.88 0.21 -2.94
N PRO A 107 14.65 0.02 -3.45
CA PRO A 107 14.38 -1.04 -4.41
C PRO A 107 14.79 -0.62 -5.83
N ASP A 108 15.43 -1.52 -6.59
CA ASP A 108 15.66 -1.33 -8.02
C ASP A 108 14.34 -1.39 -8.81
N LEU A 109 13.40 -2.20 -8.32
CA LEU A 109 12.13 -2.45 -8.98
C LEU A 109 10.99 -2.61 -7.96
N ILE A 110 9.90 -1.90 -8.21
CA ILE A 110 8.62 -2.10 -7.53
C ILE A 110 7.63 -2.73 -8.50
N HIS A 111 7.11 -3.90 -8.15
CA HIS A 111 6.09 -4.59 -8.94
C HIS A 111 4.72 -4.48 -8.25
N VAL A 112 3.80 -3.77 -8.88
CA VAL A 112 2.49 -3.43 -8.34
C VAL A 112 1.42 -4.40 -8.81
N HIS A 113 0.60 -4.89 -7.88
CA HIS A 113 -0.48 -5.83 -8.14
C HIS A 113 -1.79 -5.38 -7.49
N GLY A 114 -2.86 -5.44 -8.25
CA GLY A 114 -4.24 -5.27 -7.76
C GLY A 114 -4.60 -3.84 -7.40
N TRP A 115 -5.90 -3.66 -7.11
CA TRP A 115 -6.51 -2.34 -6.94
C TRP A 115 -5.94 -1.53 -5.77
N VAL A 116 -5.66 -2.16 -4.63
CA VAL A 116 -5.20 -1.48 -3.42
C VAL A 116 -3.83 -0.82 -3.59
N ALA A 117 -3.01 -1.37 -4.47
CA ALA A 117 -1.68 -0.85 -4.78
C ALA A 117 -1.66 0.07 -6.01
N SER A 118 -2.81 0.26 -6.68
CA SER A 118 -2.87 0.99 -7.96
C SER A 118 -2.42 2.44 -7.89
N LEU A 119 -2.58 3.10 -6.76
CA LEU A 119 -2.13 4.49 -6.55
C LEU A 119 -0.64 4.61 -6.22
N LEU A 120 0.06 3.51 -5.90
CA LEU A 120 1.48 3.57 -5.53
C LEU A 120 2.37 4.19 -6.63
N PRO A 121 2.23 3.87 -7.91
CA PRO A 121 3.00 4.53 -8.96
C PRO A 121 2.76 6.03 -9.04
N LEU A 122 1.51 6.46 -8.83
CA LEU A 122 1.14 7.88 -8.83
C LEU A 122 1.84 8.61 -7.68
N TYR A 123 1.78 8.08 -6.46
CA TYR A 123 2.45 8.65 -5.29
C TYR A 123 3.96 8.70 -5.48
N LEU A 124 4.57 7.63 -5.95
CA LEU A 124 6.01 7.54 -6.16
C LEU A 124 6.51 8.59 -7.17
N ARG A 125 5.72 8.89 -8.21
CA ARG A 125 6.09 9.82 -9.27
C ARG A 125 5.68 11.26 -9.04
N ASN A 126 4.88 11.53 -8.02
CA ASN A 126 4.42 12.89 -7.70
C ASN A 126 4.81 13.32 -6.28
N PHE A 127 4.21 12.74 -5.25
CA PHE A 127 4.44 13.13 -3.86
C PHE A 127 5.88 12.82 -3.40
N TYR A 128 6.45 11.69 -3.82
CA TYR A 128 7.81 11.26 -3.47
C TYR A 128 8.82 11.44 -4.62
N LYS A 129 8.50 12.23 -5.64
CA LYS A 129 9.32 12.37 -6.85
C LYS A 129 10.76 12.87 -6.59
N ASP A 130 10.92 13.70 -5.57
CA ASP A 130 12.21 14.33 -5.22
C ASP A 130 12.97 13.54 -4.12
N ASP A 131 12.45 12.37 -3.73
CA ASP A 131 13.12 11.51 -2.76
C ASP A 131 14.24 10.70 -3.45
N PRO A 132 15.51 10.92 -3.08
CA PRO A 132 16.65 10.30 -3.74
C PRO A 132 16.66 8.77 -3.65
N MET A 133 15.94 8.21 -2.66
CA MET A 133 15.83 6.75 -2.51
C MET A 133 15.16 6.07 -3.71
N PHE A 134 14.28 6.77 -4.41
CA PHE A 134 13.49 6.23 -5.52
C PHE A 134 13.89 6.75 -6.90
N GLU A 135 14.97 7.52 -6.99
CA GLU A 135 15.42 8.18 -8.23
C GLU A 135 15.59 7.19 -9.39
N THR A 136 16.17 6.02 -9.11
CA THR A 136 16.43 4.97 -10.13
C THR A 136 15.41 3.84 -10.10
N THR A 137 14.46 3.85 -9.15
CA THR A 137 13.47 2.78 -8.98
C THR A 137 12.56 2.67 -10.19
N LYS A 138 12.51 1.49 -10.78
CA LYS A 138 11.58 1.14 -11.87
C LYS A 138 10.26 0.65 -11.29
N VAL A 139 9.17 0.89 -12.01
CA VAL A 139 7.83 0.43 -11.61
C VAL A 139 7.23 -0.41 -12.72
N ILE A 140 6.75 -1.60 -12.36
CA ILE A 140 5.96 -2.49 -13.22
C ILE A 140 4.57 -2.62 -12.61
N VAL A 141 3.54 -2.56 -13.43
CA VAL A 141 2.15 -2.76 -13.01
C VAL A 141 1.58 -3.97 -13.73
N SER A 142 1.11 -4.95 -12.96
CA SER A 142 0.35 -6.07 -13.52
C SER A 142 -1.13 -5.70 -13.63
N LEU A 143 -1.65 -5.76 -14.85
CA LEU A 143 -3.07 -5.57 -15.12
C LEU A 143 -3.77 -6.93 -15.19
N TYR A 144 -4.89 -7.03 -14.51
CA TYR A 144 -5.72 -8.23 -14.47
C TYR A 144 -7.09 -7.94 -15.06
N ASP A 145 -7.70 -8.91 -15.72
CA ASP A 145 -9.07 -8.82 -16.24
C ASP A 145 -10.15 -8.82 -15.12
N ASN A 146 -9.73 -8.87 -13.89
CA ASN A 146 -10.60 -8.74 -12.72
C ASN A 146 -10.92 -7.27 -12.44
N GLN A 147 -11.92 -6.75 -13.14
CA GLN A 147 -12.39 -5.39 -12.89
C GLN A 147 -12.88 -5.25 -11.45
N ILE A 148 -12.51 -4.13 -10.82
CA ILE A 148 -13.17 -3.69 -9.59
C ILE A 148 -14.64 -3.49 -9.91
N LYS A 149 -15.52 -4.30 -9.30
CA LYS A 149 -16.96 -4.10 -9.42
C LYS A 149 -17.37 -2.88 -8.61
N GLY A 150 -17.19 -1.71 -9.18
CA GLY A 150 -17.53 -0.42 -8.56
C GLY A 150 -16.53 0.65 -8.93
N LYS A 151 -16.90 1.89 -8.68
CA LYS A 151 -16.02 3.06 -8.85
C LYS A 151 -15.46 3.47 -7.50
N LEU A 152 -14.26 4.02 -7.48
CA LEU A 152 -13.76 4.77 -6.34
C LEU A 152 -14.68 5.98 -6.09
N ASP A 153 -14.70 6.50 -4.88
CA ASP A 153 -15.46 7.71 -4.56
C ASP A 153 -15.00 8.85 -5.47
N LYS A 154 -15.94 9.67 -5.96
CA LYS A 154 -15.62 10.84 -6.79
C LYS A 154 -14.70 11.83 -6.07
N LYS A 155 -14.70 11.82 -4.74
CA LYS A 155 -13.80 12.63 -3.91
C LYS A 155 -12.35 12.16 -3.90
N VAL A 156 -12.02 11.04 -4.55
CA VAL A 156 -10.63 10.56 -4.61
C VAL A 156 -9.71 11.63 -5.19
N VAL A 157 -10.17 12.38 -6.19
CA VAL A 157 -9.41 13.47 -6.80
C VAL A 157 -9.08 14.58 -5.79
N ASP A 158 -10.06 14.98 -4.96
CA ASP A 158 -9.86 16.00 -3.94
C ASP A 158 -8.85 15.53 -2.87
N LYS A 159 -8.94 14.26 -2.47
CA LYS A 159 -8.00 13.63 -1.53
C LYS A 159 -6.57 13.56 -2.09
N LEU A 160 -6.43 13.28 -3.38
CA LEU A 160 -5.12 13.27 -4.06
C LEU A 160 -4.55 14.69 -4.21
N LYS A 161 -5.40 15.70 -4.44
CA LYS A 161 -5.00 17.12 -4.46
C LYS A 161 -4.52 17.60 -3.09
N PHE A 162 -5.09 17.08 -2.01
CA PHE A 162 -4.61 17.35 -0.66
C PHE A 162 -3.14 16.95 -0.48
N ASP A 163 -2.71 15.89 -1.13
CA ASP A 163 -1.32 15.46 -1.21
C ASP A 163 -0.51 16.17 -2.33
N GLU A 164 -0.98 17.35 -2.79
CA GLU A 164 -0.34 18.18 -3.81
C GLU A 164 -0.15 17.49 -5.18
N ILE A 165 -0.90 16.42 -5.46
CA ILE A 165 -0.87 15.75 -6.77
C ILE A 165 -1.62 16.63 -7.76
N GLN A 166 -0.92 17.14 -8.78
CA GLN A 166 -1.41 18.13 -9.73
C GLN A 166 -2.47 17.56 -10.68
N ASP A 167 -3.46 18.39 -11.05
CA ASP A 167 -4.56 18.04 -11.96
C ASP A 167 -4.11 17.37 -13.27
N LYS A 168 -3.01 17.84 -13.88
CA LYS A 168 -2.45 17.23 -15.09
C LYS A 168 -2.13 15.74 -14.95
N ASN A 169 -1.89 15.26 -13.73
CA ASN A 169 -1.58 13.87 -13.42
C ASN A 169 -2.85 13.08 -13.08
N LEU A 170 -3.98 13.76 -12.90
CA LEU A 170 -5.27 13.19 -12.52
C LEU A 170 -6.25 13.11 -13.70
N SER A 171 -5.96 13.74 -14.83
CA SER A 171 -6.82 13.76 -16.03
C SER A 171 -7.12 12.38 -16.63
N ILE A 172 -6.42 11.35 -16.17
CA ILE A 172 -6.64 9.95 -16.59
C ILE A 172 -7.74 9.27 -15.73
N LEU A 173 -8.14 9.90 -14.62
CA LEU A 173 -9.11 9.34 -13.67
C LEU A 173 -10.55 9.81 -13.93
N ASP A 174 -10.74 10.77 -14.84
CA ASP A 174 -12.04 11.22 -15.35
C ASP A 174 -12.54 10.32 -16.49
#